data_f5f41c5311e57dd27caa40bc45b427d2
#
_entry.id   f5f41c5311e57dd27caa40bc45b427d2
#
_cell.length_a   1.000
_cell.length_b   1.000
_cell.length_c   1.000
_cell.angle_alpha   90.00
_cell.angle_beta   90.00
_cell.angle_gamma   90.00
#
_symmetry.space_group_name_H-M   'P 1'
#
loop_
_entity.id
_entity.type
_entity.pdbx_description
1 polymer ?
#
loop_
_entity_poly.entity_id
_entity_poly.type
_entity_poly.pdbx_seq_one_letter_code
_entity_poly.pdbx_strand_id
1 'polypeptide(L)'
;MTQVRARYYDGKTSQQREVVIWAEPGRLRVIGDGVDFSCAIAEVRPSPRVGNTRRHLRFADGSLCETEDNDAVDRIFASLPSEAPGRLIHLWESRFGYAALALALTAAALWAGITYGIPALAKQVAYSLPPSTEKALGRDALAGLDRVLLSPTQLPAARREKLRALFSRLASGLEGAGDYRLELRSSKRLGANALALPSGVVVVTDQLVELASDDNEIAAVLAHEIGHLRYRHGLRRLLQDSATVLLVAAITGDLTSIASLASALPAMLLQAKYSRDFEREADEFALDTMKRHGIPAGSFAAILLRMEERRGAAADVPDYLSTHPATRERAAR
;
A
#
# COMPACT_ATOMS: atom_id res chain seq x y z
N MET A 1 52.95 23.08 -1.07
CA MET A 1 53.13 21.61 -1.16
C MET A 1 52.26 20.98 -0.12
N THR A 2 51.40 20.06 -0.51
CA THR A 2 50.51 19.36 0.44
C THR A 2 51.18 18.03 0.80
N GLN A 3 51.27 17.75 2.11
CA GLN A 3 51.81 16.48 2.61
C GLN A 3 50.73 15.76 3.39
N VAL A 4 50.71 14.42 3.29
CA VAL A 4 49.73 13.55 3.96
C VAL A 4 50.46 12.36 4.60
N ARG A 5 50.24 12.16 5.89
CA ARG A 5 50.71 10.93 6.56
C ARG A 5 49.76 9.78 6.17
N ALA A 6 50.34 8.64 5.82
CA ALA A 6 49.61 7.47 5.40
C ALA A 6 50.29 6.18 5.81
N ARG A 7 49.52 5.09 5.84
CA ARG A 7 50.03 3.74 5.99
C ARG A 7 50.09 3.08 4.64
N TYR A 8 51.23 2.63 4.23
CA TYR A 8 51.48 1.96 2.97
C TYR A 8 51.41 0.44 3.12
N TYR A 9 50.74 -0.19 2.17
CA TYR A 9 50.68 -1.64 2.00
C TYR A 9 51.11 -2.00 0.58
N ASP A 10 52.01 -2.99 0.46
CA ASP A 10 52.62 -3.40 -0.81
C ASP A 10 51.73 -4.27 -1.69
N GLY A 11 50.49 -4.57 -1.25
CA GLY A 11 49.54 -5.45 -1.93
C GLY A 11 49.92 -6.92 -1.97
N LYS A 12 51.05 -7.30 -1.38
CA LYS A 12 51.58 -8.69 -1.35
C LYS A 12 51.64 -9.28 0.05
N THR A 13 51.89 -8.44 1.03
CA THR A 13 51.97 -8.79 2.45
C THR A 13 51.02 -7.93 3.26
N SER A 14 50.67 -8.36 4.47
CA SER A 14 49.88 -7.56 5.41
C SER A 14 50.70 -6.58 6.24
N GLN A 15 51.99 -6.38 5.88
CA GLN A 15 52.90 -5.49 6.59
C GLN A 15 52.51 -4.02 6.25
N GLN A 16 52.24 -3.25 7.29
CA GLN A 16 52.05 -1.81 7.14
C GLN A 16 53.38 -1.07 7.35
N ARG A 17 53.55 0.03 6.61
CA ARG A 17 54.71 0.91 6.69
C ARG A 17 54.25 2.35 6.82
N GLU A 18 54.83 3.12 7.72
CA GLU A 18 54.52 4.54 7.85
C GLU A 18 55.21 5.34 6.73
N VAL A 19 54.40 6.11 5.98
CA VAL A 19 54.89 6.90 4.85
C VAL A 19 54.29 8.31 4.87
N VAL A 20 54.96 9.21 4.16
CA VAL A 20 54.44 10.56 3.86
C VAL A 20 54.30 10.68 2.36
N ILE A 21 53.11 11.08 1.95
CA ILE A 21 52.80 11.36 0.56
C ILE A 21 52.99 12.85 0.34
N TRP A 22 53.82 13.20 -0.62
CA TRP A 22 54.07 14.56 -1.06
C TRP A 22 53.39 14.80 -2.39
N ALA A 23 52.56 15.86 -2.47
CA ALA A 23 51.93 16.26 -3.69
C ALA A 23 52.79 17.36 -4.39
N GLU A 24 53.26 17.04 -5.57
CA GLU A 24 53.94 17.93 -6.51
C GLU A 24 53.04 18.21 -7.73
N PRO A 25 53.30 19.21 -8.55
CA PRO A 25 52.50 19.44 -9.73
C PRO A 25 52.44 18.22 -10.66
N GLY A 26 51.27 17.58 -10.74
CA GLY A 26 51.01 16.40 -11.57
C GLY A 26 51.58 15.07 -11.07
N ARG A 27 52.28 15.02 -9.93
CA ARG A 27 52.90 13.82 -9.38
C ARG A 27 52.69 13.67 -7.88
N LEU A 28 52.67 12.42 -7.45
CA LEU A 28 52.73 12.07 -6.00
C LEU A 28 54.05 11.35 -5.73
N ARG A 29 54.75 11.72 -4.65
CA ARG A 29 55.92 11.02 -4.14
C ARG A 29 55.58 10.43 -2.78
N VAL A 30 55.84 9.14 -2.60
CA VAL A 30 55.60 8.38 -1.37
C VAL A 30 56.92 8.00 -0.74
N ILE A 31 57.19 8.45 0.49
CA ILE A 31 58.47 8.25 1.19
C ILE A 31 58.24 7.80 2.62
N GLY A 32 58.93 6.77 3.08
CA GLY A 32 59.00 6.34 4.47
C GLY A 32 59.23 4.83 4.59
N ASP A 33 59.75 4.38 5.71
CA ASP A 33 59.96 2.97 6.07
C ASP A 33 60.46 2.08 4.93
N GLY A 34 61.49 2.53 4.19
CA GLY A 34 62.06 1.80 3.06
C GLY A 34 61.24 1.85 1.78
N VAL A 35 60.24 2.73 1.73
CA VAL A 35 59.41 3.04 0.53
C VAL A 35 59.86 4.38 -0.02
N ASP A 36 60.27 4.46 -1.28
CA ASP A 36 60.52 5.71 -2.02
C ASP A 36 60.16 5.49 -3.49
N PHE A 37 58.98 6.00 -3.93
CA PHE A 37 58.59 5.99 -5.31
C PHE A 37 57.78 7.23 -5.68
N SER A 38 57.64 7.47 -6.95
CA SER A 38 56.87 8.59 -7.51
C SER A 38 56.01 8.12 -8.66
N CYS A 39 54.76 8.56 -8.72
CA CYS A 39 53.82 8.24 -9.79
C CYS A 39 53.04 9.47 -10.26
N ALA A 40 52.40 9.39 -11.40
CA ALA A 40 51.54 10.45 -11.89
C ALA A 40 50.23 10.45 -11.02
N ILE A 41 49.75 11.64 -10.69
CA ILE A 41 48.49 11.80 -9.91
C ILE A 41 47.31 11.11 -10.64
N ALA A 42 47.30 11.12 -11.98
CA ALA A 42 46.26 10.52 -12.82
C ALA A 42 46.22 8.99 -12.74
N GLU A 43 47.30 8.34 -12.29
CA GLU A 43 47.41 6.89 -12.15
C GLU A 43 46.91 6.39 -10.78
N VAL A 44 46.66 7.31 -9.84
CA VAL A 44 46.22 6.99 -8.49
C VAL A 44 44.72 7.12 -8.39
N ARG A 45 44.08 6.08 -7.87
CA ARG A 45 42.63 6.06 -7.67
C ARG A 45 42.31 6.25 -6.19
N PRO A 46 41.83 7.45 -5.80
CA PRO A 46 41.33 7.66 -4.43
C PRO A 46 39.96 6.99 -4.25
N SER A 47 39.74 6.36 -3.10
CA SER A 47 38.39 5.92 -2.74
C SER A 47 37.46 7.11 -2.57
N PRO A 48 36.13 6.97 -2.81
CA PRO A 48 35.17 8.03 -2.51
C PRO A 48 35.22 8.41 -1.03
N ARG A 49 34.95 9.68 -0.72
CA ARG A 49 34.83 10.14 0.66
C ARG A 49 33.48 9.71 1.22
N VAL A 50 33.51 8.97 2.35
CA VAL A 50 32.33 8.56 3.09
C VAL A 50 32.49 9.06 4.53
N GLY A 51 31.89 10.22 4.83
CA GLY A 51 32.05 10.87 6.14
C GLY A 51 33.51 11.12 6.51
N ASN A 52 33.91 10.69 7.70
CA ASN A 52 35.29 10.76 8.23
C ASN A 52 36.00 9.40 8.24
N THR A 53 35.54 8.46 7.44
CA THR A 53 36.24 7.16 7.31
C THR A 53 37.59 7.33 6.60
N ARG A 54 38.51 6.38 6.85
CA ARG A 54 39.81 6.38 6.21
C ARG A 54 39.70 6.27 4.70
N ARG A 55 40.52 7.06 3.98
CA ARG A 55 40.62 7.02 2.54
C ARG A 55 41.75 6.12 2.08
N HIS A 56 41.49 5.44 0.99
CA HIS A 56 42.45 4.57 0.34
C HIS A 56 42.90 5.21 -1.00
N LEU A 57 44.19 5.27 -1.21
CA LEU A 57 44.82 5.65 -2.48
C LEU A 57 45.42 4.41 -3.11
N ARG A 58 44.82 3.91 -4.20
CA ARG A 58 45.30 2.73 -4.93
C ARG A 58 46.24 3.14 -6.05
N PHE A 59 47.41 2.49 -6.11
CA PHE A 59 48.40 2.69 -7.13
C PHE A 59 48.30 1.62 -8.23
N ALA A 60 48.89 1.87 -9.39
CA ALA A 60 48.81 0.98 -10.56
C ALA A 60 49.48 -0.39 -10.34
N ASP A 61 50.45 -0.47 -9.43
CA ASP A 61 51.19 -1.69 -9.04
C ASP A 61 50.44 -2.58 -8.06
N GLY A 62 49.23 -2.18 -7.65
CA GLY A 62 48.38 -2.88 -6.68
C GLY A 62 48.68 -2.50 -5.23
N SER A 63 49.65 -1.64 -4.96
CA SER A 63 49.90 -1.10 -3.65
C SER A 63 48.82 -0.11 -3.20
N LEU A 64 48.75 0.14 -1.87
CA LEU A 64 47.68 0.96 -1.26
C LEU A 64 48.27 1.87 -0.20
N CYS A 65 47.84 3.13 -0.17
CA CYS A 65 48.02 4.01 0.97
C CYS A 65 46.69 4.29 1.66
N GLU A 66 46.67 4.17 3.00
CA GLU A 66 45.52 4.48 3.86
C GLU A 66 45.80 5.75 4.67
N THR A 67 44.88 6.73 4.66
CA THR A 67 45.02 7.96 5.41
C THR A 67 43.69 8.42 6.06
N GLU A 68 43.80 9.13 7.18
CA GLU A 68 42.67 9.76 7.85
C GLU A 68 42.47 11.24 7.44
N ASP A 69 43.48 11.83 6.74
CA ASP A 69 43.41 13.23 6.30
C ASP A 69 42.63 13.34 4.98
N ASN A 70 41.30 13.28 5.13
CA ASN A 70 40.36 13.37 4.00
C ASN A 70 40.48 14.69 3.26
N ASP A 71 40.72 15.80 3.99
CA ASP A 71 40.76 17.14 3.39
C ASP A 71 42.03 17.35 2.57
N ALA A 72 43.14 16.77 3.00
CA ALA A 72 44.36 16.78 2.21
C ALA A 72 44.24 15.96 0.92
N VAL A 73 43.60 14.78 0.97
CA VAL A 73 43.31 14.00 -0.23
C VAL A 73 42.41 14.77 -1.18
N ASP A 74 41.35 15.41 -0.67
CA ASP A 74 40.47 16.21 -1.53
C ASP A 74 41.22 17.38 -2.20
N ARG A 75 42.13 18.06 -1.49
CA ARG A 75 42.98 19.12 -2.06
C ARG A 75 43.93 18.56 -3.15
N ILE A 76 44.54 17.41 -2.93
CA ILE A 76 45.48 16.78 -3.89
C ILE A 76 44.77 16.42 -5.19
N PHE A 77 43.55 15.86 -5.08
CA PHE A 77 42.82 15.41 -6.25
C PHE A 77 41.79 16.41 -6.80
N ALA A 78 41.77 17.64 -6.28
CA ALA A 78 40.80 18.69 -6.68
C ALA A 78 40.90 19.08 -8.19
N SER A 79 42.06 18.85 -8.82
CA SER A 79 42.28 19.14 -10.24
C SER A 79 41.88 18.02 -11.19
N LEU A 80 41.60 16.82 -10.70
CA LEU A 80 41.13 15.70 -11.49
C LEU A 80 39.62 15.77 -11.74
N PRO A 81 39.12 15.35 -12.91
CA PRO A 81 37.68 15.22 -13.14
C PRO A 81 37.11 14.24 -12.13
N SER A 82 36.39 14.78 -11.16
CA SER A 82 35.67 13.96 -10.17
C SER A 82 34.36 13.48 -10.80
N GLU A 83 34.05 12.22 -10.67
CA GLU A 83 32.71 11.73 -10.99
C GLU A 83 31.67 12.51 -10.14
N ALA A 84 30.88 13.34 -10.82
CA ALA A 84 29.94 14.31 -10.21
C ALA A 84 28.97 13.74 -9.15
N PRO A 85 28.52 12.47 -9.19
CA PRO A 85 27.61 11.91 -8.20
C PRO A 85 28.16 11.88 -6.77
N GLY A 86 29.44 11.53 -6.60
CA GLY A 86 30.04 11.38 -5.26
C GLY A 86 30.17 12.69 -4.47
N ARG A 87 30.34 13.81 -5.14
CA ARG A 87 30.47 15.13 -4.50
C ARG A 87 29.12 15.65 -3.97
N LEU A 88 28.03 15.42 -4.72
CA LEU A 88 26.68 15.80 -4.30
C LEU A 88 26.24 14.98 -3.09
N ILE A 89 26.50 13.67 -3.09
CA ILE A 89 26.18 12.79 -1.98
C ILE A 89 26.93 13.23 -0.71
N HIS A 90 28.25 13.54 -0.82
CA HIS A 90 29.03 13.98 0.34
C HIS A 90 28.59 15.35 0.89
N LEU A 91 28.19 16.30 0.04
CA LEU A 91 27.63 17.58 0.48
C LEU A 91 26.30 17.40 1.22
N TRP A 92 25.52 16.41 0.86
CA TRP A 92 24.27 16.06 1.52
C TRP A 92 24.51 15.31 2.84
N GLU A 93 25.47 14.39 2.90
CA GLU A 93 25.82 13.64 4.11
C GLU A 93 26.53 14.50 5.18
N SER A 94 27.31 15.50 4.77
CA SER A 94 28.11 16.31 5.69
C SER A 94 27.30 17.32 6.52
N ARG A 95 26.02 17.54 6.16
CA ARG A 95 25.12 18.44 6.90
C ARG A 95 23.89 17.69 7.37
N PHE A 96 23.77 17.49 8.67
CA PHE A 96 22.60 16.84 9.31
C PHE A 96 21.27 17.37 8.79
N GLY A 97 21.19 18.67 8.46
CA GLY A 97 19.99 19.29 7.88
C GLY A 97 19.57 18.71 6.53
N TYR A 98 20.50 18.37 5.64
CA TYR A 98 20.15 17.75 4.34
C TYR A 98 19.74 16.30 4.49
N ALA A 99 20.36 15.55 5.40
CA ALA A 99 19.95 14.18 5.70
C ALA A 99 18.53 14.16 6.30
N ALA A 100 18.23 15.06 7.23
CA ALA A 100 16.90 15.22 7.80
C ALA A 100 15.85 15.62 6.74
N LEU A 101 16.20 16.55 5.82
CA LEU A 101 15.33 16.94 4.71
C LEU A 101 15.08 15.77 3.75
N ALA A 102 16.11 15.02 3.38
CA ALA A 102 15.97 13.84 2.51
C ALA A 102 15.05 12.79 3.14
N LEU A 103 15.22 12.52 4.44
CA LEU A 103 14.35 11.61 5.18
C LEU A 103 12.90 12.11 5.20
N ALA A 104 12.70 13.40 5.46
CA ALA A 104 11.35 14.00 5.47
C ALA A 104 10.69 13.93 4.09
N LEU A 105 11.43 14.22 3.01
CA LEU A 105 10.92 14.11 1.64
C LEU A 105 10.59 12.67 1.27
N THR A 106 11.43 11.71 1.65
CA THR A 106 11.17 10.28 1.44
C THR A 106 9.91 9.83 2.20
N ALA A 107 9.79 10.20 3.46
CA ALA A 107 8.60 9.91 4.26
C ALA A 107 7.33 10.56 3.66
N ALA A 108 7.41 11.80 3.21
CA ALA A 108 6.32 12.50 2.55
C ALA A 108 5.94 11.83 1.21
N ALA A 109 6.92 11.42 0.40
CA ALA A 109 6.69 10.71 -0.86
C ALA A 109 6.05 9.34 -0.64
N LEU A 110 6.50 8.58 0.34
CA LEU A 110 5.90 7.30 0.74
C LEU A 110 4.46 7.51 1.23
N TRP A 111 4.25 8.49 2.10
CA TRP A 111 2.91 8.83 2.60
C TRP A 111 1.96 9.23 1.45
N ALA A 112 2.40 10.09 0.55
CA ALA A 112 1.62 10.51 -0.62
C ALA A 112 1.36 9.33 -1.57
N GLY A 113 2.34 8.47 -1.79
CA GLY A 113 2.23 7.24 -2.58
C GLY A 113 1.18 6.29 -2.02
N ILE A 114 1.20 6.04 -0.71
CA ILE A 114 0.22 5.17 -0.04
C ILE A 114 -1.17 5.83 -0.03
N THR A 115 -1.25 7.12 0.29
CA THR A 115 -2.54 7.80 0.50
C THR A 115 -3.25 8.16 -0.80
N TYR A 116 -2.52 8.50 -1.85
CA TYR A 116 -3.08 8.98 -3.12
C TYR A 116 -2.69 8.09 -4.32
N GLY A 117 -1.43 7.66 -4.38
CA GLY A 117 -0.89 6.90 -5.51
C GLY A 117 -1.49 5.50 -5.62
N ILE A 118 -1.45 4.73 -4.54
CA ILE A 118 -2.04 3.37 -4.51
C ILE A 118 -3.54 3.41 -4.80
N PRO A 119 -4.37 4.28 -4.18
CA PRO A 119 -5.80 4.36 -4.51
C PRO A 119 -6.08 4.76 -5.96
N ALA A 120 -5.33 5.70 -6.51
CA ALA A 120 -5.49 6.11 -7.91
C ALA A 120 -5.15 4.97 -8.88
N LEU A 121 -4.02 4.29 -8.66
CA LEU A 121 -3.61 3.14 -9.46
C LEU A 121 -4.59 1.97 -9.32
N ALA A 122 -5.02 1.65 -8.09
CA ALA A 122 -6.01 0.61 -7.85
C ALA A 122 -7.34 0.90 -8.56
N LYS A 123 -7.79 2.16 -8.58
CA LYS A 123 -8.96 2.57 -9.37
C LYS A 123 -8.75 2.29 -10.85
N GLN A 124 -7.65 2.73 -11.43
CA GLN A 124 -7.36 2.52 -12.85
C GLN A 124 -7.29 1.03 -13.20
N VAL A 125 -6.57 0.24 -12.41
CA VAL A 125 -6.45 -1.22 -12.60
C VAL A 125 -7.81 -1.90 -12.46
N ALA A 126 -8.60 -1.55 -11.44
CA ALA A 126 -9.93 -2.12 -11.23
C ALA A 126 -10.83 -1.97 -12.46
N TYR A 127 -10.81 -0.81 -13.13
CA TYR A 127 -11.62 -0.58 -14.33
C TYR A 127 -11.03 -1.18 -15.61
N SER A 128 -9.73 -1.56 -15.60
CA SER A 128 -9.06 -2.20 -16.74
C SER A 128 -9.14 -3.73 -16.70
N LEU A 129 -9.49 -4.32 -15.55
CA LEU A 129 -9.57 -5.77 -15.40
C LEU A 129 -10.74 -6.35 -16.22
N PRO A 130 -10.50 -7.50 -16.92
CA PRO A 130 -11.56 -8.20 -17.64
C PRO A 130 -12.67 -8.65 -16.68
N PRO A 131 -13.94 -8.60 -17.09
CA PRO A 131 -15.08 -9.06 -16.27
C PRO A 131 -14.95 -10.53 -15.82
N SER A 132 -14.28 -11.37 -16.61
CA SER A 132 -14.03 -12.78 -16.26
C SER A 132 -13.18 -12.93 -15.00
N THR A 133 -12.16 -12.10 -14.82
CA THR A 133 -11.29 -12.10 -13.63
C THR A 133 -12.08 -11.66 -12.40
N GLU A 134 -12.87 -10.61 -12.53
CA GLU A 134 -13.72 -10.11 -11.45
C GLU A 134 -14.76 -11.15 -11.02
N LYS A 135 -15.38 -11.83 -11.99
CA LYS A 135 -16.33 -12.92 -11.73
C LYS A 135 -15.68 -14.14 -11.05
N ALA A 136 -14.43 -14.46 -11.37
CA ALA A 136 -13.70 -15.53 -10.70
C ALA A 136 -13.41 -15.17 -9.23
N LEU A 137 -12.87 -13.98 -8.98
CA LEU A 137 -12.61 -13.48 -7.63
C LEU A 137 -13.86 -13.49 -6.74
N GLY A 138 -15.00 -13.02 -7.25
CA GLY A 138 -16.24 -13.00 -6.50
C GLY A 138 -16.83 -14.38 -6.23
N ARG A 139 -16.68 -15.34 -7.15
CA ARG A 139 -17.09 -16.75 -6.92
C ARG A 139 -16.25 -17.37 -5.81
N ASP A 140 -14.94 -17.18 -5.85
CA ASP A 140 -14.01 -17.74 -4.86
C ASP A 140 -14.27 -17.13 -3.48
N ALA A 141 -14.54 -15.82 -3.45
CA ALA A 141 -14.93 -15.11 -2.23
C ALA A 141 -16.23 -15.66 -1.63
N LEU A 142 -17.29 -15.80 -2.44
CA LEU A 142 -18.57 -16.36 -1.99
C LEU A 142 -18.40 -17.80 -1.49
N ALA A 143 -17.68 -18.64 -2.25
CA ALA A 143 -17.40 -20.02 -1.83
C ALA A 143 -16.62 -20.08 -0.51
N GLY A 144 -15.68 -19.17 -0.28
CA GLY A 144 -14.96 -19.02 0.98
C GLY A 144 -15.90 -18.65 2.14
N LEU A 145 -16.78 -17.67 1.91
CA LEU A 145 -17.79 -17.25 2.88
C LEU A 145 -18.79 -18.38 3.20
N ASP A 146 -19.28 -19.09 2.19
CA ASP A 146 -20.20 -20.22 2.35
C ASP A 146 -19.60 -21.36 3.18
N ARG A 147 -18.27 -21.59 3.12
CA ARG A 147 -17.60 -22.60 3.93
C ARG A 147 -17.47 -22.28 5.40
N VAL A 148 -17.32 -21.00 5.74
CA VAL A 148 -16.91 -20.59 7.12
C VAL A 148 -18.00 -19.87 7.88
N LEU A 149 -18.83 -19.06 7.20
CA LEU A 149 -19.69 -18.07 7.85
C LEU A 149 -21.14 -18.14 7.43
N LEU A 150 -21.42 -18.58 6.22
CA LEU A 150 -22.76 -18.54 5.65
C LEU A 150 -23.38 -19.94 5.60
N SER A 151 -24.70 -19.98 5.69
CA SER A 151 -25.55 -21.17 5.55
C SER A 151 -26.66 -20.88 4.53
N PRO A 152 -27.30 -21.88 3.96
CA PRO A 152 -28.45 -21.68 3.11
C PRO A 152 -29.52 -20.85 3.77
N THR A 153 -30.15 -19.96 3.01
CA THR A 153 -31.25 -19.12 3.49
C THR A 153 -32.43 -19.93 3.96
N GLN A 154 -33.07 -19.51 5.04
CA GLN A 154 -34.30 -20.09 5.58
C GLN A 154 -35.56 -19.28 5.22
N LEU A 155 -35.40 -18.18 4.47
CA LEU A 155 -36.52 -17.36 4.03
C LEU A 155 -37.47 -18.15 3.10
N PRO A 156 -38.79 -17.95 3.22
CA PRO A 156 -39.78 -18.55 2.32
C PRO A 156 -39.52 -18.19 0.85
N ALA A 157 -39.84 -19.11 -0.07
CA ALA A 157 -39.60 -18.93 -1.50
C ALA A 157 -40.20 -17.61 -2.05
N ALA A 158 -41.45 -17.29 -1.66
CA ALA A 158 -42.11 -16.06 -2.06
C ALA A 158 -41.34 -14.80 -1.57
N ARG A 159 -40.76 -14.84 -0.35
CA ARG A 159 -39.95 -13.72 0.16
C ARG A 159 -38.66 -13.56 -0.62
N ARG A 160 -37.99 -14.66 -0.94
CA ARG A 160 -36.78 -14.64 -1.75
C ARG A 160 -37.01 -14.05 -3.14
N GLU A 161 -38.11 -14.45 -3.79
CA GLU A 161 -38.48 -13.96 -5.10
C GLU A 161 -38.77 -12.45 -5.08
N LYS A 162 -39.53 -12.00 -4.08
CA LYS A 162 -39.82 -10.58 -3.87
C LYS A 162 -38.55 -9.74 -3.70
N LEU A 163 -37.58 -10.22 -2.94
CA LEU A 163 -36.30 -9.51 -2.72
C LEU A 163 -35.43 -9.49 -3.98
N ARG A 164 -35.41 -10.60 -4.75
CA ARG A 164 -34.69 -10.62 -6.05
C ARG A 164 -35.33 -9.66 -7.07
N ALA A 165 -36.65 -9.60 -7.14
CA ALA A 165 -37.36 -8.66 -7.99
C ALA A 165 -37.09 -7.21 -7.56
N LEU A 166 -37.08 -6.93 -6.26
CA LEU A 166 -36.70 -5.61 -5.72
C LEU A 166 -35.28 -5.22 -6.14
N PHE A 167 -34.32 -6.13 -5.94
CA PHE A 167 -32.91 -5.93 -6.32
C PHE A 167 -32.75 -5.66 -7.80
N SER A 168 -33.36 -6.49 -8.66
CA SER A 168 -33.33 -6.32 -10.11
C SER A 168 -33.91 -4.99 -10.57
N ARG A 169 -34.98 -4.52 -9.91
CA ARG A 169 -35.60 -3.21 -10.16
C ARG A 169 -34.64 -2.07 -9.81
N LEU A 170 -33.98 -2.13 -8.64
CA LEU A 170 -33.02 -1.11 -8.19
C LEU A 170 -31.77 -1.06 -9.10
N ALA A 171 -31.33 -2.20 -9.62
CA ALA A 171 -30.19 -2.29 -10.52
C ALA A 171 -30.53 -1.98 -11.97
N SER A 172 -31.81 -1.86 -12.33
CA SER A 172 -32.23 -1.68 -13.72
C SER A 172 -31.68 -0.39 -14.33
N GLY A 173 -31.22 -0.48 -15.59
CA GLY A 173 -30.65 0.66 -16.33
C GLY A 173 -29.17 0.97 -15.98
N LEU A 174 -28.54 0.22 -15.05
CA LEU A 174 -27.11 0.37 -14.78
C LEU A 174 -26.27 -0.43 -15.77
N GLU A 175 -25.13 0.11 -16.12
CA GLU A 175 -24.12 -0.62 -16.89
C GLU A 175 -23.66 -1.85 -16.11
N GLY A 176 -23.68 -3.02 -16.74
CA GLY A 176 -23.31 -4.28 -16.09
C GLY A 176 -24.40 -4.90 -15.21
N ALA A 177 -25.62 -4.31 -15.15
CA ALA A 177 -26.73 -4.82 -14.32
C ALA A 177 -27.12 -6.28 -14.65
N GLY A 178 -26.88 -6.75 -15.88
CA GLY A 178 -27.12 -8.14 -16.26
C GLY A 178 -26.28 -9.16 -15.50
N ASP A 179 -25.16 -8.73 -14.95
CA ASP A 179 -24.28 -9.57 -14.13
C ASP A 179 -24.59 -9.45 -12.64
N TYR A 180 -25.43 -8.47 -12.22
CA TYR A 180 -25.75 -8.25 -10.82
C TYR A 180 -26.79 -9.27 -10.34
N ARG A 181 -26.55 -9.85 -9.16
CA ARG A 181 -27.46 -10.83 -8.56
C ARG A 181 -27.46 -10.75 -7.04
N LEU A 182 -28.62 -11.06 -6.48
CA LEU A 182 -28.82 -11.13 -5.04
C LEU A 182 -28.75 -12.57 -4.58
N GLU A 183 -27.82 -12.85 -3.66
CA GLU A 183 -27.69 -14.10 -2.95
C GLU A 183 -28.18 -13.94 -1.52
N LEU A 184 -29.10 -14.82 -1.10
CA LEU A 184 -29.67 -14.81 0.24
C LEU A 184 -29.05 -15.94 1.04
N ARG A 185 -28.56 -15.63 2.24
CA ARG A 185 -27.90 -16.57 3.16
C ARG A 185 -28.35 -16.34 4.59
N SER A 186 -28.23 -17.34 5.42
CA SER A 186 -28.35 -17.20 6.86
C SER A 186 -26.98 -17.15 7.52
N SER A 187 -26.79 -16.33 8.53
CA SER A 187 -25.53 -16.31 9.28
C SER A 187 -25.76 -15.86 10.72
N LYS A 188 -25.64 -16.79 11.65
CA LYS A 188 -25.67 -16.47 13.09
C LYS A 188 -24.46 -15.66 13.53
N ARG A 189 -23.32 -15.82 12.82
CA ARG A 189 -22.07 -15.12 13.17
C ARG A 189 -22.04 -13.68 12.66
N LEU A 190 -22.49 -13.44 11.41
CA LEU A 190 -22.54 -12.09 10.84
C LEU A 190 -23.76 -11.28 11.29
N GLY A 191 -24.78 -11.94 11.83
CA GLY A 191 -26.03 -11.27 12.19
C GLY A 191 -26.68 -10.57 11.00
N ALA A 192 -27.32 -9.42 11.24
CA ALA A 192 -27.92 -8.57 10.20
C ALA A 192 -26.82 -7.91 9.37
N ASN A 193 -26.63 -8.37 8.12
CA ASN A 193 -25.52 -7.93 7.28
C ASN A 193 -25.88 -7.97 5.78
N ALA A 194 -25.19 -7.14 5.00
CA ALA A 194 -25.15 -7.18 3.54
C ALA A 194 -23.70 -6.96 3.06
N LEU A 195 -23.33 -7.58 1.94
CA LEU A 195 -21.96 -7.55 1.43
C LEU A 195 -21.99 -7.48 -0.11
N ALA A 196 -21.37 -6.46 -0.66
CA ALA A 196 -21.10 -6.36 -2.11
C ALA A 196 -19.77 -7.08 -2.43
N LEU A 197 -19.85 -8.18 -3.17
CA LEU A 197 -18.67 -8.93 -3.60
C LEU A 197 -18.20 -8.46 -4.99
N PRO A 198 -16.89 -8.51 -5.29
CA PRO A 198 -16.44 -8.41 -6.67
C PRO A 198 -17.20 -9.44 -7.51
N SER A 199 -17.62 -9.15 -8.72
CA SER A 199 -18.46 -10.00 -9.58
C SER A 199 -19.94 -9.64 -9.70
N GLY A 200 -20.37 -8.55 -9.08
CA GLY A 200 -21.77 -8.14 -9.16
C GLY A 200 -22.71 -8.88 -8.21
N VAL A 201 -22.19 -9.61 -7.22
CA VAL A 201 -22.99 -10.34 -6.24
C VAL A 201 -23.17 -9.50 -4.99
N VAL A 202 -24.41 -9.32 -4.56
CA VAL A 202 -24.76 -8.83 -3.22
C VAL A 202 -25.26 -10.01 -2.40
N VAL A 203 -24.63 -10.26 -1.26
CA VAL A 203 -25.08 -11.24 -0.27
C VAL A 203 -25.86 -10.49 0.80
N VAL A 204 -27.06 -10.97 1.13
CA VAL A 204 -27.89 -10.42 2.23
C VAL A 204 -28.22 -11.55 3.18
N THR A 205 -28.10 -11.28 4.48
CA THR A 205 -28.43 -12.26 5.51
C THR A 205 -29.92 -12.26 5.82
N ASP A 206 -30.46 -13.44 6.15
CA ASP A 206 -31.84 -13.58 6.64
C ASP A 206 -32.10 -12.67 7.85
N GLN A 207 -31.10 -12.52 8.71
CA GLN A 207 -31.14 -11.69 9.91
C GLN A 207 -31.31 -10.19 9.59
N LEU A 208 -30.79 -9.72 8.44
CA LEU A 208 -31.04 -8.36 7.98
C LEU A 208 -32.48 -8.20 7.51
N VAL A 209 -32.99 -9.19 6.78
CA VAL A 209 -34.38 -9.20 6.29
C VAL A 209 -35.38 -9.26 7.42
N GLU A 210 -35.07 -10.00 8.51
CA GLU A 210 -35.86 -10.10 9.71
C GLU A 210 -35.81 -8.84 10.60
N LEU A 211 -34.66 -8.12 10.55
CA LEU A 211 -34.48 -6.88 11.30
C LEU A 211 -35.25 -5.71 10.71
N ALA A 212 -35.32 -5.66 9.37
CA ALA A 212 -35.98 -4.59 8.64
C ALA A 212 -37.49 -4.54 8.92
N SER A 213 -38.02 -3.33 9.17
CA SER A 213 -39.44 -3.12 9.43
C SER A 213 -40.29 -3.25 8.18
N ASP A 214 -39.72 -2.86 7.04
CA ASP A 214 -40.40 -2.90 5.73
C ASP A 214 -39.40 -3.11 4.58
N ASP A 215 -39.95 -3.21 3.36
CA ASP A 215 -39.13 -3.39 2.17
C ASP A 215 -38.34 -2.14 1.74
N ASN A 216 -38.73 -0.95 2.22
CA ASN A 216 -37.99 0.27 1.90
C ASN A 216 -36.65 0.30 2.65
N GLU A 217 -36.63 -0.19 3.88
CA GLU A 217 -35.37 -0.33 4.65
C GLU A 217 -34.40 -1.30 3.96
N ILE A 218 -34.92 -2.44 3.47
CA ILE A 218 -34.11 -3.41 2.71
C ILE A 218 -33.66 -2.79 1.38
N ALA A 219 -34.55 -2.11 0.68
CA ALA A 219 -34.23 -1.44 -0.58
C ALA A 219 -33.14 -0.37 -0.41
N ALA A 220 -33.13 0.35 0.70
CA ALA A 220 -32.10 1.33 1.01
C ALA A 220 -30.70 0.68 1.16
N VAL A 221 -30.62 -0.42 1.90
CA VAL A 221 -29.36 -1.20 2.04
C VAL A 221 -28.95 -1.79 0.68
N LEU A 222 -29.89 -2.38 -0.08
CA LEU A 222 -29.60 -2.90 -1.40
C LEU A 222 -29.09 -1.82 -2.36
N ALA A 223 -29.67 -0.63 -2.33
CA ALA A 223 -29.21 0.50 -3.14
C ALA A 223 -27.80 0.93 -2.78
N HIS A 224 -27.44 0.92 -1.50
CA HIS A 224 -26.10 1.20 -1.01
C HIS A 224 -25.09 0.12 -1.49
N GLU A 225 -25.44 -1.16 -1.36
CA GLU A 225 -24.59 -2.27 -1.84
C GLU A 225 -24.41 -2.24 -3.38
N ILE A 226 -25.46 -1.87 -4.13
CA ILE A 226 -25.37 -1.67 -5.58
C ILE A 226 -24.39 -0.51 -5.88
N GLY A 227 -24.35 0.54 -5.06
CA GLY A 227 -23.35 1.59 -5.15
C GLY A 227 -21.92 1.04 -5.05
N HIS A 228 -21.65 0.17 -4.07
CA HIS A 228 -20.35 -0.51 -3.95
C HIS A 228 -20.01 -1.36 -5.18
N LEU A 229 -20.98 -2.07 -5.77
CA LEU A 229 -20.79 -2.81 -7.01
C LEU A 229 -20.46 -1.86 -8.18
N ARG A 230 -21.29 -0.82 -8.36
CA ARG A 230 -21.17 0.15 -9.46
C ARG A 230 -19.80 0.81 -9.51
N TYR A 231 -19.25 1.17 -8.35
CA TYR A 231 -17.94 1.81 -8.22
C TYR A 231 -16.79 0.84 -7.97
N ARG A 232 -17.06 -0.48 -8.04
CA ARG A 232 -16.09 -1.57 -7.86
C ARG A 232 -15.28 -1.44 -6.55
N HIS A 233 -15.92 -0.96 -5.48
CA HIS A 233 -15.24 -0.67 -4.22
C HIS A 233 -14.54 -1.89 -3.62
N GLY A 234 -15.17 -3.07 -3.63
CA GLY A 234 -14.56 -4.30 -3.17
C GLY A 234 -13.27 -4.65 -3.91
N LEU A 235 -13.26 -4.53 -5.24
CA LEU A 235 -12.06 -4.77 -6.06
C LEU A 235 -10.99 -3.69 -5.87
N ARG A 236 -11.39 -2.42 -5.84
CA ARG A 236 -10.46 -1.29 -5.56
C ARG A 236 -9.79 -1.47 -4.20
N ARG A 237 -10.55 -1.85 -3.17
CA ARG A 237 -10.03 -2.11 -1.83
C ARG A 237 -9.05 -3.28 -1.82
N LEU A 238 -9.42 -4.39 -2.43
CA LEU A 238 -8.55 -5.56 -2.55
C LEU A 238 -7.20 -5.21 -3.19
N LEU A 239 -7.22 -4.45 -4.29
CA LEU A 239 -6.01 -4.00 -4.97
C LEU A 239 -5.17 -3.05 -4.09
N GLN A 240 -5.80 -2.14 -3.33
CA GLN A 240 -5.10 -1.24 -2.42
C GLN A 240 -4.40 -2.00 -1.29
N ASP A 241 -5.09 -2.95 -0.65
CA ASP A 241 -4.55 -3.75 0.43
C ASP A 241 -3.42 -4.65 -0.06
N SER A 242 -3.58 -5.29 -1.24
CA SER A 242 -2.54 -6.09 -1.87
C SER A 242 -1.31 -5.26 -2.24
N ALA A 243 -1.48 -4.07 -2.82
CA ALA A 243 -0.38 -3.18 -3.16
C ALA A 243 0.36 -2.70 -1.90
N THR A 244 -0.36 -2.43 -0.82
CA THR A 244 0.24 -2.03 0.46
C THR A 244 1.07 -3.17 1.05
N VAL A 245 0.55 -4.41 1.06
CA VAL A 245 1.30 -5.58 1.52
C VAL A 245 2.56 -5.80 0.69
N LEU A 246 2.46 -5.71 -0.64
CA LEU A 246 3.62 -5.83 -1.54
C LEU A 246 4.66 -4.74 -1.31
N LEU A 247 4.24 -3.50 -1.05
CA LEU A 247 5.15 -2.40 -0.74
C LEU A 247 5.89 -2.65 0.58
N VAL A 248 5.16 -3.06 1.63
CA VAL A 248 5.77 -3.41 2.92
C VAL A 248 6.75 -4.56 2.76
N ALA A 249 6.36 -5.64 2.06
CA ALA A 249 7.24 -6.78 1.80
C ALA A 249 8.51 -6.37 1.03
N ALA A 250 8.41 -5.47 0.06
CA ALA A 250 9.57 -4.96 -0.68
C ALA A 250 10.51 -4.13 0.20
N ILE A 251 9.99 -3.36 1.15
CA ILE A 251 10.79 -2.55 2.09
C ILE A 251 11.46 -3.42 3.16
N THR A 252 10.72 -4.42 3.68
CA THR A 252 11.19 -5.27 4.79
C THR A 252 11.97 -6.50 4.31
N GLY A 253 11.87 -6.86 3.02
CA GLY A 253 12.44 -8.09 2.45
C GLY A 253 11.64 -9.36 2.81
N ASP A 254 10.45 -9.24 3.41
CA ASP A 254 9.60 -10.38 3.80
C ASP A 254 8.74 -10.88 2.64
N LEU A 255 9.25 -11.88 1.92
CA LEU A 255 8.54 -12.52 0.81
C LEU A 255 7.45 -13.51 1.26
N THR A 256 7.40 -13.88 2.54
CA THR A 256 6.41 -14.85 3.05
C THR A 256 4.99 -14.27 3.05
N SER A 257 4.87 -12.97 3.27
CA SER A 257 3.63 -12.21 3.22
C SER A 257 2.96 -12.25 1.83
N ILE A 258 3.73 -12.41 0.74
CA ILE A 258 3.21 -12.46 -0.62
C ILE A 258 2.50 -13.79 -0.89
N ALA A 259 3.07 -14.91 -0.42
CA ALA A 259 2.50 -16.23 -0.63
C ALA A 259 1.14 -16.43 0.07
N SER A 260 0.91 -15.69 1.17
CA SER A 260 -0.34 -15.78 1.94
C SER A 260 -1.49 -14.92 1.40
N LEU A 261 -1.23 -13.99 0.49
CA LEU A 261 -2.26 -13.08 -0.06
C LEU A 261 -3.45 -13.82 -0.69
N ALA A 262 -3.19 -14.83 -1.50
CA ALA A 262 -4.25 -15.57 -2.19
C ALA A 262 -5.19 -16.31 -1.23
N SER A 263 -4.65 -16.87 -0.14
CA SER A 263 -5.44 -17.57 0.90
C SER A 263 -6.19 -16.61 1.84
N ALA A 264 -5.74 -15.37 1.94
CA ALA A 264 -6.33 -14.35 2.80
C ALA A 264 -7.52 -13.61 2.16
N LEU A 265 -7.77 -13.77 0.86
CA LEU A 265 -8.81 -13.05 0.11
C LEU A 265 -10.20 -13.02 0.79
N PRO A 266 -10.78 -14.15 1.23
CA PRO A 266 -12.09 -14.13 1.86
C PRO A 266 -12.10 -13.32 3.18
N ALA A 267 -11.03 -13.44 3.96
CA ALA A 267 -10.88 -12.71 5.22
C ALA A 267 -10.67 -11.20 4.98
N MET A 268 -9.90 -10.82 3.94
CA MET A 268 -9.68 -9.43 3.56
C MET A 268 -10.99 -8.75 3.15
N LEU A 269 -11.84 -9.41 2.38
CA LEU A 269 -13.13 -8.86 1.97
C LEU A 269 -14.10 -8.68 3.14
N LEU A 270 -14.07 -9.57 4.16
CA LEU A 270 -14.89 -9.47 5.36
C LEU A 270 -14.41 -8.39 6.33
N GLN A 271 -13.10 -8.18 6.43
CA GLN A 271 -12.51 -7.20 7.34
C GLN A 271 -12.29 -5.84 6.68
N ALA A 272 -12.58 -5.71 5.39
CA ALA A 272 -12.42 -4.49 4.63
C ALA A 272 -13.36 -3.40 5.16
N LYS A 273 -12.82 -2.51 5.98
CA LYS A 273 -13.49 -1.24 6.27
C LYS A 273 -13.38 -0.38 5.03
N TYR A 274 -14.48 -0.04 4.43
CA TYR A 274 -14.50 0.90 3.33
C TYR A 274 -14.00 2.27 3.78
N SER A 275 -13.28 2.96 2.90
CA SER A 275 -12.86 4.33 3.17
C SER A 275 -14.09 5.26 3.23
N ARG A 276 -13.97 6.38 3.95
CA ARG A 276 -15.04 7.39 4.01
C ARG A 276 -15.45 7.88 2.62
N ASP A 277 -14.54 7.88 1.66
CA ASP A 277 -14.84 8.29 0.29
C ASP A 277 -15.67 7.23 -0.45
N PHE A 278 -15.39 5.94 -0.24
CA PHE A 278 -16.19 4.84 -0.78
C PHE A 278 -17.60 4.84 -0.22
N GLU A 279 -17.72 5.05 1.10
CA GLU A 279 -19.04 5.16 1.74
C GLU A 279 -19.82 6.36 1.20
N ARG A 280 -19.17 7.49 0.98
CA ARG A 280 -19.81 8.68 0.40
C ARG A 280 -20.28 8.42 -1.02
N GLU A 281 -19.44 7.82 -1.88
CA GLU A 281 -19.81 7.43 -3.25
C GLU A 281 -21.02 6.47 -3.23
N ALA A 282 -21.06 5.50 -2.31
CA ALA A 282 -22.15 4.54 -2.18
C ALA A 282 -23.44 5.17 -1.62
N ASP A 283 -23.32 6.04 -0.61
CA ASP A 283 -24.46 6.76 -0.04
C ASP A 283 -25.14 7.71 -1.04
N GLU A 284 -24.34 8.48 -1.79
CA GLU A 284 -24.86 9.38 -2.83
C GLU A 284 -25.59 8.59 -3.91
N PHE A 285 -25.02 7.47 -4.34
CA PHE A 285 -25.69 6.57 -5.27
C PHE A 285 -26.98 5.98 -4.70
N ALA A 286 -26.96 5.55 -3.43
CA ALA A 286 -28.14 4.99 -2.76
C ALA A 286 -29.27 6.00 -2.67
N LEU A 287 -29.00 7.23 -2.23
CA LEU A 287 -29.98 8.30 -2.11
C LEU A 287 -30.60 8.67 -3.47
N ASP A 288 -29.77 8.78 -4.52
CA ASP A 288 -30.26 9.03 -5.87
C ASP A 288 -31.13 7.87 -6.40
N THR A 289 -30.71 6.63 -6.14
CA THR A 289 -31.48 5.44 -6.51
C THR A 289 -32.80 5.36 -5.75
N MET A 290 -32.78 5.61 -4.44
CA MET A 290 -34.00 5.66 -3.60
C MET A 290 -34.97 6.72 -4.12
N LYS A 291 -34.47 7.92 -4.42
CA LYS A 291 -35.29 9.02 -4.99
C LYS A 291 -35.95 8.61 -6.31
N ARG A 292 -35.21 8.00 -7.23
CA ARG A 292 -35.73 7.53 -8.53
C ARG A 292 -36.83 6.48 -8.38
N HIS A 293 -36.76 5.66 -7.32
CA HIS A 293 -37.73 4.58 -7.07
C HIS A 293 -38.80 4.94 -6.05
N GLY A 294 -38.87 6.20 -5.60
CA GLY A 294 -39.89 6.67 -4.63
C GLY A 294 -39.75 6.08 -3.23
N ILE A 295 -38.50 5.68 -2.85
CA ILE A 295 -38.20 5.14 -1.53
C ILE A 295 -37.84 6.29 -0.59
N PRO A 296 -38.47 6.40 0.60
CA PRO A 296 -38.19 7.47 1.55
C PRO A 296 -36.72 7.47 2.00
N ALA A 297 -36.05 8.61 1.95
CA ALA A 297 -34.65 8.71 2.37
C ALA A 297 -34.42 8.29 3.82
N GLY A 298 -35.38 8.58 4.71
CA GLY A 298 -35.35 8.17 6.11
C GLY A 298 -35.29 6.65 6.35
N SER A 299 -35.64 5.82 5.35
CA SER A 299 -35.56 4.36 5.46
C SER A 299 -34.13 3.86 5.68
N PHE A 300 -33.15 4.54 5.06
CA PHE A 300 -31.72 4.18 5.24
C PHE A 300 -31.26 4.51 6.66
N ALA A 301 -31.58 5.68 7.16
CA ALA A 301 -31.28 6.05 8.56
C ALA A 301 -31.94 5.12 9.57
N ALA A 302 -33.22 4.76 9.34
CA ALA A 302 -33.99 3.91 10.22
C ALA A 302 -33.34 2.51 10.37
N ILE A 303 -32.95 1.87 9.27
CA ILE A 303 -32.30 0.55 9.33
C ILE A 303 -30.92 0.61 9.99
N LEU A 304 -30.12 1.66 9.73
CA LEU A 304 -28.81 1.83 10.36
C LEU A 304 -28.93 2.00 11.89
N LEU A 305 -29.88 2.81 12.37
CA LEU A 305 -30.14 2.97 13.80
C LEU A 305 -30.58 1.65 14.45
N ARG A 306 -31.43 0.88 13.79
CA ARG A 306 -31.88 -0.42 14.27
C ARG A 306 -30.77 -1.46 14.34
N MET A 307 -29.81 -1.41 13.38
CA MET A 307 -28.60 -2.22 13.43
C MET A 307 -27.71 -1.81 14.61
N GLU A 308 -27.59 -0.50 14.88
CA GLU A 308 -26.79 0.02 15.98
C GLU A 308 -27.35 -0.39 17.34
N GLU A 309 -28.69 -0.31 17.53
CA GLU A 309 -29.36 -0.75 18.75
C GLU A 309 -29.13 -2.24 19.03
N ARG A 310 -29.10 -3.09 17.99
CA ARG A 310 -28.83 -4.53 18.16
C ARG A 310 -27.35 -4.87 18.42
N ARG A 311 -26.42 -4.01 18.04
CA ARG A 311 -24.97 -4.23 18.16
C ARG A 311 -24.50 -4.39 19.63
N GLY A 312 -25.21 -3.84 20.61
CA GLY A 312 -24.82 -3.87 22.02
C GLY A 312 -24.71 -5.25 22.67
N ALA A 313 -25.04 -6.36 21.95
CA ALA A 313 -25.11 -7.71 22.50
C ALA A 313 -24.04 -8.70 21.96
N ALA A 314 -23.26 -8.38 20.93
CA ALA A 314 -22.31 -9.33 20.31
C ALA A 314 -21.07 -8.62 19.74
N ALA A 315 -20.00 -8.52 20.52
CA ALA A 315 -18.84 -7.69 20.23
C ALA A 315 -17.76 -8.30 19.31
N ASP A 316 -17.82 -9.59 18.93
CA ASP A 316 -16.64 -10.30 18.39
C ASP A 316 -16.67 -10.62 16.87
N VAL A 317 -17.67 -10.19 16.13
CA VAL A 317 -17.77 -10.49 14.68
C VAL A 317 -18.01 -9.20 13.88
N PRO A 318 -17.39 -9.06 12.69
CA PRO A 318 -17.65 -7.92 11.81
C PRO A 318 -19.13 -7.89 11.41
N ASP A 319 -19.87 -6.95 11.98
CA ASP A 319 -21.23 -6.63 11.57
C ASP A 319 -21.25 -5.61 10.43
N TYR A 320 -22.43 -5.32 9.86
CA TYR A 320 -22.59 -4.34 8.78
C TYR A 320 -21.95 -2.98 9.14
N LEU A 321 -22.15 -2.50 10.36
CA LEU A 321 -21.63 -1.21 10.82
C LEU A 321 -20.11 -1.21 11.03
N SER A 322 -19.48 -2.38 11.15
CA SER A 322 -18.01 -2.48 11.25
C SER A 322 -17.31 -2.31 9.91
N THR A 323 -17.96 -2.76 8.84
CA THR A 323 -17.50 -2.59 7.45
C THR A 323 -17.97 -1.27 6.85
N HIS A 324 -19.14 -0.79 7.26
CA HIS A 324 -19.79 0.46 6.84
C HIS A 324 -20.03 1.37 8.05
N PRO A 325 -19.01 2.10 8.54
CA PRO A 325 -19.15 2.88 9.76
C PRO A 325 -20.31 3.87 9.68
N ALA A 326 -21.30 3.70 10.55
CA ALA A 326 -22.36 4.67 10.71
C ALA A 326 -21.75 5.94 11.34
N THR A 327 -21.76 7.03 10.62
CA THR A 327 -21.48 8.34 11.19
C THR A 327 -22.82 9.05 11.41
N ARG A 328 -22.93 9.87 12.46
CA ARG A 328 -24.10 10.74 12.67
C ARG A 328 -24.44 11.56 11.42
N GLU A 329 -23.43 11.86 10.62
CA GLU A 329 -23.56 12.55 9.33
C GLU A 329 -24.29 11.71 8.28
N ARG A 330 -24.09 10.38 8.25
CA ARG A 330 -24.81 9.46 7.33
C ARG A 330 -26.28 9.28 7.69
N ALA A 331 -26.58 9.27 8.99
CA ALA A 331 -27.97 9.20 9.48
C ALA A 331 -28.75 10.53 9.36
N ALA A 332 -28.05 11.65 9.12
CA ALA A 332 -28.65 12.98 8.98
C ALA A 332 -28.90 13.39 7.53
N ARG A 333 -28.45 12.62 6.55
CA ARG A 333 -28.67 12.82 5.11
C ARG A 333 -29.95 12.13 4.64
#